data_a07ede8df3f19258c0a324e4e71a937b
#
_entry.id   a07ede8df3f19258c0a324e4e71a937b
#
_cell.length_a   1.000
_cell.length_b   1.000
_cell.length_c   1.000
_cell.angle_alpha   90.00
_cell.angle_beta   90.00
_cell.angle_gamma   90.00
#
_symmetry.space_group_name_H-M   'P 1'
#
loop_
_entity.id
_entity.type
_entity.pdbx_description
1 polymer ?
#
loop_
_entity_poly.entity_id
_entity_poly.type
_entity_poly.pdbx_seq_one_letter_code
_entity_poly.pdbx_strand_id
1 'polypeptide(L)'
;MNLFSLSIKNVFAKPLSSLLSVLLFGFGVAIIVSILLTSTFLKNEINKNAQGIDLVIGAKGSPLQIILASIFHIDFPTGNISLSDANNLTRNRLVASAIPLSLGDSYQGYRIVGTTEAYPQLYEASLATGDWFGPEMTATVGATIAKNLGIKVGDQLESAHGLSEGAGGHEEHPFTVVGIMEPSGSVLDQLILVSVQSVWEVHSGHEEHDHEEGGDHHELVSLDRLGLEVTKEQLENEDITSLLIKYRSPMAAVQLPRIVNGTSNLQAASPPYETARLFNIIGVGVDVVNMLGLVIIILSATSVFIALINSLKERKYELAIMRSMGASQLKIFLLILTEGIVLTIIGSAFGFALAHLGFAILVDSMEQIQSSGMFFVFDEYKVMLGSLTVGIFASIIPAFLAYKSDISETLSKA
;
A
#
# COMPACT_ATOMS: atom_id res chain seq x y z
N MET A 1 -40.89 16.48 -27.14
CA MET A 1 -39.49 16.18 -27.51
C MET A 1 -38.70 16.03 -26.22
N ASN A 2 -38.07 14.90 -26.00
CA ASN A 2 -37.32 14.64 -24.77
C ASN A 2 -35.95 15.33 -24.87
N LEU A 3 -35.72 16.38 -24.05
CA LEU A 3 -34.48 17.17 -24.07
C LEU A 3 -33.24 16.30 -23.89
N PHE A 4 -33.28 15.32 -23.02
CA PHE A 4 -32.18 14.41 -22.76
C PHE A 4 -31.79 13.57 -23.99
N SER A 5 -32.79 12.99 -24.69
CA SER A 5 -32.53 12.23 -25.92
C SER A 5 -31.95 13.09 -27.04
N LEU A 6 -32.37 14.37 -27.11
CA LEU A 6 -31.80 15.32 -28.08
C LEU A 6 -30.36 15.70 -27.73
N SER A 7 -30.05 15.95 -26.45
CA SER A 7 -28.71 16.25 -26.00
C SER A 7 -27.73 15.11 -26.32
N ILE A 8 -28.12 13.85 -26.05
CA ILE A 8 -27.29 12.69 -26.40
C ILE A 8 -27.03 12.64 -27.92
N LYS A 9 -28.07 12.78 -28.77
CA LYS A 9 -27.86 12.78 -30.21
C LYS A 9 -26.94 13.89 -30.68
N ASN A 10 -27.01 15.05 -30.04
CA ASN A 10 -26.13 16.19 -30.36
C ASN A 10 -24.66 15.93 -30.02
N VAL A 11 -24.39 15.31 -28.87
CA VAL A 11 -23.03 14.90 -28.46
C VAL A 11 -22.43 13.94 -29.51
N PHE A 12 -23.22 12.98 -29.99
CA PHE A 12 -22.73 12.03 -31.01
C PHE A 12 -22.73 12.59 -32.44
N ALA A 13 -23.40 13.69 -32.72
CA ALA A 13 -23.35 14.36 -34.02
C ALA A 13 -22.00 15.00 -34.33
N LYS A 14 -21.16 15.28 -33.28
CA LYS A 14 -19.83 15.87 -33.39
C LYS A 14 -18.78 14.99 -32.69
N PRO A 15 -18.47 13.82 -33.25
CA PRO A 15 -17.71 12.80 -32.54
C PRO A 15 -16.30 13.27 -32.16
N LEU A 16 -15.60 14.02 -33.00
CA LEU A 16 -14.22 14.45 -32.73
C LEU A 16 -14.11 15.44 -31.57
N SER A 17 -14.96 16.47 -31.55
CA SER A 17 -14.94 17.50 -30.50
C SER A 17 -15.43 16.91 -29.16
N SER A 18 -16.50 16.10 -29.21
CA SER A 18 -17.04 15.42 -28.02
C SER A 18 -16.04 14.40 -27.46
N LEU A 19 -15.40 13.63 -28.33
CA LEU A 19 -14.37 12.66 -27.93
C LEU A 19 -13.19 13.35 -27.24
N LEU A 20 -12.66 14.43 -27.83
CA LEU A 20 -11.56 15.18 -27.24
C LEU A 20 -11.92 15.74 -25.84
N SER A 21 -13.13 16.30 -25.70
CA SER A 21 -13.62 16.79 -24.40
C SER A 21 -13.79 15.67 -23.39
N VAL A 22 -14.32 14.52 -23.79
CA VAL A 22 -14.47 13.33 -22.94
C VAL A 22 -13.12 12.78 -22.52
N LEU A 23 -12.15 12.68 -23.44
CA LEU A 23 -10.79 12.20 -23.13
C LEU A 23 -10.07 13.13 -22.17
N LEU A 24 -10.04 14.44 -22.43
CA LEU A 24 -9.38 15.41 -21.56
C LEU A 24 -10.00 15.42 -20.15
N PHE A 25 -11.34 15.41 -20.08
CA PHE A 25 -12.04 15.39 -18.81
C PHE A 25 -11.80 14.06 -18.07
N GLY A 26 -11.88 12.95 -18.81
CA GLY A 26 -11.64 11.62 -18.25
C GLY A 26 -10.20 11.43 -17.73
N PHE A 27 -9.19 11.90 -18.45
CA PHE A 27 -7.82 11.85 -17.95
C PHE A 27 -7.62 12.67 -16.66
N GLY A 28 -8.24 13.84 -16.55
CA GLY A 28 -8.20 14.64 -15.33
C GLY A 28 -8.81 13.88 -14.13
N VAL A 29 -9.98 13.28 -14.32
CA VAL A 29 -10.63 12.46 -13.31
C VAL A 29 -9.80 11.20 -13.00
N ALA A 30 -9.27 10.52 -14.03
CA ALA A 30 -8.48 9.31 -13.87
C ALA A 30 -7.24 9.54 -13.00
N ILE A 31 -6.51 10.63 -13.19
CA ILE A 31 -5.34 10.97 -12.38
C ILE A 31 -5.72 11.11 -10.90
N ILE A 32 -6.77 11.87 -10.59
CA ILE A 32 -7.19 12.10 -9.20
C ILE A 32 -7.66 10.80 -8.55
N VAL A 33 -8.45 9.99 -9.25
CA VAL A 33 -8.95 8.70 -8.75
C VAL A 33 -7.79 7.73 -8.55
N SER A 34 -6.83 7.65 -9.48
CA SER A 34 -5.66 6.77 -9.35
C SER A 34 -4.81 7.12 -8.13
N ILE A 35 -4.60 8.41 -7.84
CA ILE A 35 -3.89 8.86 -6.65
C ILE A 35 -4.66 8.47 -5.38
N LEU A 36 -5.97 8.69 -5.37
CA LEU A 36 -6.83 8.33 -4.24
C LEU A 36 -6.77 6.83 -3.96
N LEU A 37 -6.91 5.99 -4.98
CA LEU A 37 -6.83 4.53 -4.88
C LEU A 37 -5.46 4.11 -4.34
N THR A 38 -4.37 4.56 -4.97
CA THR A 38 -3.00 4.19 -4.57
C THR A 38 -2.67 4.66 -3.16
N SER A 39 -3.04 5.90 -2.79
CA SER A 39 -2.79 6.43 -1.45
C SER A 39 -3.57 5.67 -0.37
N THR A 40 -4.84 5.32 -0.64
CA THR A 40 -5.67 4.57 0.30
C THR A 40 -5.18 3.13 0.44
N PHE A 41 -4.84 2.50 -0.68
CA PHE A 41 -4.26 1.16 -0.69
C PHE A 41 -2.97 1.11 0.14
N LEU A 42 -2.02 2.01 -0.11
CA LEU A 42 -0.76 2.06 0.62
C LEU A 42 -0.96 2.27 2.12
N LYS A 43 -1.89 3.15 2.51
CA LYS A 43 -2.26 3.35 3.93
C LYS A 43 -2.80 2.09 4.58
N ASN A 44 -3.68 1.37 3.86
CA ASN A 44 -4.28 0.16 4.39
C ASN A 44 -3.25 -0.95 4.56
N GLU A 45 -2.35 -1.15 3.58
CA GLU A 45 -1.27 -2.14 3.66
C GLU A 45 -0.30 -1.85 4.79
N ILE A 46 0.13 -0.59 4.93
CA ILE A 46 1.00 -0.17 6.03
C ILE A 46 0.33 -0.40 7.38
N ASN A 47 -0.93 -0.02 7.54
CA ASN A 47 -1.65 -0.21 8.80
C ASN A 47 -1.88 -1.69 9.12
N LYS A 48 -2.20 -2.52 8.12
CA LYS A 48 -2.40 -3.95 8.28
C LYS A 48 -1.13 -4.64 8.79
N ASN A 49 0.01 -4.35 8.17
CA ASN A 49 1.28 -4.96 8.53
C ASN A 49 1.85 -4.47 9.87
N ALA A 50 1.48 -3.26 10.31
CA ALA A 50 1.87 -2.73 11.62
C ALA A 50 0.86 -3.05 12.75
N GLN A 51 -0.24 -3.73 12.44
CA GLN A 51 -1.29 -4.02 13.43
C GLN A 51 -0.77 -4.92 14.56
N GLY A 52 -1.06 -4.54 15.80
CA GLY A 52 -0.63 -5.29 16.99
C GLY A 52 0.80 -5.00 17.46
N ILE A 53 1.55 -4.18 16.73
CA ILE A 53 2.92 -3.76 17.08
C ILE A 53 2.89 -2.30 17.54
N ASP A 54 3.12 -2.08 18.83
CA ASP A 54 3.08 -0.74 19.42
C ASP A 54 4.44 -0.01 19.34
N LEU A 55 5.54 -0.79 19.43
CA LEU A 55 6.91 -0.29 19.39
C LEU A 55 7.84 -1.33 18.77
N VAL A 56 8.80 -0.89 18.00
CA VAL A 56 9.93 -1.71 17.54
C VAL A 56 11.19 -1.20 18.21
N ILE A 57 12.03 -2.11 18.69
CA ILE A 57 13.32 -1.79 19.32
C ILE A 57 14.40 -2.53 18.55
N GLY A 58 15.44 -1.80 18.18
CA GLY A 58 16.61 -2.31 17.46
C GLY A 58 17.88 -1.59 17.84
N ALA A 59 18.95 -1.84 17.11
CA ALA A 59 20.21 -1.14 17.30
C ALA A 59 20.08 0.36 17.00
N LYS A 60 20.95 1.17 17.61
CA LYS A 60 20.95 2.62 17.46
C LYS A 60 21.09 3.03 15.99
N GLY A 61 20.14 3.83 15.50
CA GLY A 61 20.11 4.23 14.09
C GLY A 61 18.86 5.01 13.73
N SER A 62 18.44 4.90 12.48
CA SER A 62 17.22 5.57 12.00
C SER A 62 15.97 4.81 12.46
N PRO A 63 15.04 5.46 13.20
CA PRO A 63 13.78 4.83 13.60
C PRO A 63 12.94 4.33 12.41
N LEU A 64 12.93 5.10 11.32
CA LEU A 64 12.22 4.71 10.10
C LEU A 64 12.84 3.45 9.47
N GLN A 65 14.17 3.35 9.42
CA GLN A 65 14.85 2.17 8.90
C GLN A 65 14.55 0.92 9.73
N ILE A 66 14.50 1.04 11.05
CA ILE A 66 14.10 -0.06 11.95
C ILE A 66 12.69 -0.55 11.61
N ILE A 67 11.74 0.36 11.40
CA ILE A 67 10.36 0.00 11.00
C ILE A 67 10.34 -0.68 9.62
N LEU A 68 11.06 -0.12 8.63
CA LEU A 68 11.13 -0.68 7.28
C LEU A 68 11.78 -2.07 7.26
N ALA A 69 12.80 -2.30 8.09
CA ALA A 69 13.47 -3.58 8.19
C ALA A 69 12.66 -4.63 8.98
N SER A 70 12.06 -4.24 10.12
CA SER A 70 11.48 -5.20 11.08
C SER A 70 9.99 -5.47 10.88
N ILE A 71 9.24 -4.57 10.25
CA ILE A 71 7.80 -4.77 9.99
C ILE A 71 7.55 -5.06 8.51
N PHE A 72 8.18 -4.28 7.61
CA PHE A 72 7.92 -4.39 6.18
C PHE A 72 8.94 -5.27 5.46
N HIS A 73 10.07 -5.57 6.08
CA HIS A 73 11.15 -6.40 5.55
C HIS A 73 11.73 -5.92 4.20
N ILE A 74 11.64 -4.61 3.91
CA ILE A 74 12.09 -4.00 2.64
C ILE A 74 13.44 -3.28 2.74
N ASP A 75 13.98 -3.08 3.96
CA ASP A 75 15.26 -2.40 4.19
C ASP A 75 16.21 -3.30 5.00
N PHE A 76 17.48 -2.90 5.08
CA PHE A 76 18.45 -3.57 5.92
C PHE A 76 18.32 -3.08 7.37
N PRO A 77 18.57 -3.98 8.37
CA PRO A 77 18.56 -3.58 9.76
C PRO A 77 19.69 -2.60 10.10
N THR A 78 19.51 -1.81 11.15
CA THR A 78 20.53 -0.85 11.64
C THR A 78 21.69 -1.51 12.38
N GLY A 79 21.61 -2.80 12.63
CA GLY A 79 22.53 -3.63 13.38
C GLY A 79 21.79 -4.59 14.29
N ASN A 80 22.54 -5.31 15.13
CA ASN A 80 22.00 -6.27 16.08
C ASN A 80 22.01 -5.72 17.51
N ILE A 81 21.23 -6.32 18.38
CA ILE A 81 21.13 -6.03 19.82
C ILE A 81 21.37 -7.34 20.58
N SER A 82 22.09 -7.26 21.72
CA SER A 82 22.36 -8.46 22.52
C SER A 82 21.07 -9.06 23.06
N LEU A 83 20.98 -10.38 23.08
CA LEU A 83 19.84 -11.11 23.64
C LEU A 83 19.65 -10.77 25.12
N SER A 84 20.75 -10.52 25.85
CA SER A 84 20.69 -10.11 27.25
C SER A 84 20.03 -8.74 27.44
N ASP A 85 20.35 -7.75 26.62
CA ASP A 85 19.71 -6.44 26.65
C ASP A 85 18.22 -6.54 26.27
N ALA A 86 17.92 -7.31 25.25
CA ALA A 86 16.55 -7.61 24.84
C ALA A 86 15.73 -8.24 25.98
N ASN A 87 16.27 -9.27 26.64
CA ASN A 87 15.62 -9.92 27.77
C ASN A 87 15.41 -8.95 28.96
N ASN A 88 16.44 -8.17 29.31
CA ASN A 88 16.33 -7.18 30.39
C ASN A 88 15.22 -6.16 30.12
N LEU A 89 15.09 -5.71 28.87
CA LEU A 89 14.07 -4.77 28.46
C LEU A 89 12.66 -5.36 28.54
N THR A 90 12.47 -6.64 28.17
CA THR A 90 11.16 -7.30 28.27
C THR A 90 10.67 -7.48 29.69
N ARG A 91 11.58 -7.49 30.69
CA ARG A 91 11.22 -7.53 32.12
C ARG A 91 10.57 -6.24 32.62
N ASN A 92 10.64 -5.15 31.84
CA ASN A 92 10.00 -3.89 32.19
C ASN A 92 8.47 -4.07 32.28
N ARG A 93 7.87 -3.48 33.32
CA ARG A 93 6.42 -3.57 33.59
C ARG A 93 5.53 -2.93 32.52
N LEU A 94 6.11 -2.08 31.67
CA LEU A 94 5.43 -1.42 30.57
C LEU A 94 5.25 -2.34 29.34
N VAL A 95 5.99 -3.44 29.26
CA VAL A 95 5.93 -4.44 28.18
C VAL A 95 4.88 -5.50 28.52
N ALA A 96 3.95 -5.78 27.60
CA ALA A 96 2.99 -6.86 27.72
C ALA A 96 3.57 -8.15 27.11
N SER A 97 4.03 -8.08 25.88
CA SER A 97 4.70 -9.16 25.15
C SER A 97 5.76 -8.59 24.21
N ALA A 98 6.70 -9.40 23.82
CA ALA A 98 7.75 -9.07 22.88
C ALA A 98 8.00 -10.25 21.95
N ILE A 99 8.23 -9.98 20.67
CA ILE A 99 8.56 -10.98 19.64
C ILE A 99 9.96 -10.63 19.12
N PRO A 100 10.93 -11.55 19.26
CA PRO A 100 12.26 -11.36 18.72
C PRO A 100 12.27 -11.59 17.20
N LEU A 101 13.07 -10.81 16.49
CA LEU A 101 13.36 -11.01 15.08
C LEU A 101 14.88 -11.07 14.87
N SER A 102 15.34 -12.06 14.13
CA SER A 102 16.71 -12.19 13.63
C SER A 102 16.68 -12.13 12.10
N LEU A 103 17.35 -11.14 11.53
CA LEU A 103 17.31 -10.80 10.10
C LEU A 103 18.74 -10.78 9.57
N GLY A 104 18.94 -11.18 8.34
CA GLY A 104 20.26 -11.11 7.68
C GLY A 104 20.34 -11.97 6.44
N ASP A 105 19.66 -13.09 6.46
CA ASP A 105 19.71 -14.09 5.41
C ASP A 105 18.54 -13.98 4.44
N SER A 106 18.74 -14.55 3.26
CA SER A 106 17.72 -14.63 2.22
C SER A 106 17.86 -15.92 1.40
N TYR A 107 16.77 -16.27 0.72
CA TYR A 107 16.74 -17.34 -0.28
C TYR A 107 16.12 -16.77 -1.56
N GLN A 108 16.87 -16.75 -2.65
CA GLN A 108 16.42 -16.24 -3.95
C GLN A 108 15.72 -14.86 -3.89
N GLY A 109 16.26 -13.96 -3.06
CA GLY A 109 15.73 -12.61 -2.88
C GLY A 109 14.59 -12.47 -1.87
N TYR A 110 14.09 -13.58 -1.32
CA TYR A 110 13.12 -13.57 -0.22
C TYR A 110 13.81 -13.65 1.14
N ARG A 111 13.35 -12.87 2.10
CA ARG A 111 13.97 -12.82 3.42
C ARG A 111 13.68 -14.06 4.25
N ILE A 112 14.72 -14.56 4.92
CA ILE A 112 14.60 -15.52 6.02
C ILE A 112 14.51 -14.72 7.31
N VAL A 113 13.52 -15.03 8.15
CA VAL A 113 13.24 -14.34 9.41
C VAL A 113 13.26 -15.35 10.55
N GLY A 114 14.27 -15.25 11.38
CA GLY A 114 14.35 -15.99 12.64
C GLY A 114 13.42 -15.35 13.67
N THR A 115 12.47 -16.13 14.20
CA THR A 115 11.47 -15.63 15.14
C THR A 115 10.90 -16.74 16.02
N THR A 116 9.78 -16.46 16.69
CA THR A 116 9.01 -17.44 17.47
C THR A 116 7.61 -17.61 16.90
N GLU A 117 6.89 -18.63 17.33
CA GLU A 117 5.49 -18.88 16.90
C GLU A 117 4.53 -17.71 17.18
N ALA A 118 4.91 -16.80 18.09
CA ALA A 118 4.12 -15.60 18.35
C ALA A 118 4.06 -14.63 17.15
N TYR A 119 5.03 -14.73 16.23
CA TYR A 119 5.06 -13.86 15.05
C TYR A 119 3.98 -14.20 14.02
N PRO A 120 3.84 -15.43 13.50
CA PRO A 120 2.71 -15.77 12.64
C PRO A 120 1.35 -15.66 13.36
N GLN A 121 1.27 -15.90 14.65
CA GLN A 121 0.05 -15.70 15.43
C GLN A 121 -0.38 -14.23 15.50
N LEU A 122 0.56 -13.27 15.49
CA LEU A 122 0.28 -11.84 15.46
C LEU A 122 -0.56 -11.45 14.22
N TYR A 123 -0.35 -12.13 13.10
CA TYR A 123 -1.06 -11.91 11.83
C TYR A 123 -2.21 -12.91 11.61
N GLU A 124 -2.57 -13.69 12.62
CA GLU A 124 -3.61 -14.73 12.53
C GLU A 124 -3.37 -15.71 11.36
N ALA A 125 -2.08 -15.98 11.06
CA ALA A 125 -1.70 -16.84 9.95
C ALA A 125 -2.07 -18.30 10.19
N SER A 126 -2.46 -19.00 9.12
CA SER A 126 -2.78 -20.42 9.09
C SER A 126 -1.90 -21.17 8.09
N LEU A 127 -1.80 -22.47 8.25
CA LEU A 127 -1.04 -23.34 7.36
C LEU A 127 -1.95 -23.93 6.28
N ALA A 128 -1.50 -23.89 5.03
CA ALA A 128 -2.11 -24.62 3.93
C ALA A 128 -1.73 -26.10 3.96
N THR A 129 -0.45 -26.40 4.29
CA THR A 129 0.07 -27.77 4.40
C THR A 129 1.24 -27.82 5.36
N GLY A 130 1.45 -28.98 6.01
CA GLY A 130 2.59 -29.24 6.89
C GLY A 130 2.44 -28.65 8.28
N ASP A 131 3.56 -28.29 8.90
CA ASP A 131 3.67 -27.84 10.28
C ASP A 131 4.37 -26.47 10.36
N TRP A 132 4.30 -25.80 11.53
CA TRP A 132 5.12 -24.62 11.81
C TRP A 132 6.58 -25.02 12.00
N PHE A 133 7.49 -24.08 11.71
CA PHE A 133 8.92 -24.25 11.95
C PHE A 133 9.19 -24.60 13.42
N GLY A 134 10.14 -25.50 13.64
CA GLY A 134 10.63 -25.93 14.95
C GLY A 134 12.03 -25.39 15.24
N PRO A 135 12.65 -25.83 16.35
CA PRO A 135 14.00 -25.39 16.74
C PRO A 135 15.13 -25.94 15.84
N GLU A 136 14.88 -26.96 15.03
CA GLU A 136 15.92 -27.67 14.27
C GLU A 136 15.85 -27.30 12.80
N MET A 137 16.67 -26.37 12.31
CA MET A 137 16.88 -26.05 10.87
C MET A 137 15.66 -26.28 9.95
N THR A 138 14.48 -25.93 10.46
CA THR A 138 13.21 -26.09 9.75
C THR A 138 12.61 -24.74 9.38
N ALA A 139 11.91 -24.69 8.24
CA ALA A 139 11.34 -23.48 7.71
C ALA A 139 9.85 -23.64 7.38
N THR A 140 9.06 -22.59 7.65
CA THR A 140 7.70 -22.42 7.15
C THR A 140 7.70 -21.30 6.10
N VAL A 141 7.21 -21.59 4.90
CA VAL A 141 7.33 -20.72 3.73
C VAL A 141 6.03 -19.98 3.46
N GLY A 142 6.12 -18.69 3.13
CA GLY A 142 4.99 -17.85 2.74
C GLY A 142 4.33 -18.30 1.44
N ALA A 143 3.02 -18.07 1.34
CA ALA A 143 2.21 -18.53 0.21
C ALA A 143 2.70 -18.03 -1.15
N THR A 144 3.12 -16.77 -1.22
CA THR A 144 3.63 -16.16 -2.46
C THR A 144 4.94 -16.80 -2.91
N ILE A 145 5.84 -17.07 -1.96
CA ILE A 145 7.13 -17.72 -2.24
C ILE A 145 6.90 -19.14 -2.76
N ALA A 146 6.07 -19.91 -2.05
CA ALA A 146 5.76 -21.29 -2.44
C ALA A 146 5.18 -21.37 -3.84
N LYS A 147 4.30 -20.42 -4.19
CA LYS A 147 3.69 -20.32 -5.52
C LYS A 147 4.72 -19.94 -6.60
N ASN A 148 5.54 -18.92 -6.35
CA ASN A 148 6.44 -18.35 -7.36
C ASN A 148 7.64 -19.26 -7.65
N LEU A 149 8.19 -19.89 -6.61
CA LEU A 149 9.35 -20.77 -6.73
C LEU A 149 8.98 -22.26 -6.85
N GLY A 150 7.69 -22.60 -6.69
CA GLY A 150 7.21 -23.99 -6.77
C GLY A 150 7.66 -24.85 -5.57
N ILE A 151 7.96 -24.24 -4.42
CA ILE A 151 8.46 -24.91 -3.22
C ILE A 151 7.39 -25.82 -2.61
N LYS A 152 7.83 -26.97 -2.12
CA LYS A 152 7.00 -28.00 -1.48
C LYS A 152 7.55 -28.37 -0.10
N VAL A 153 6.68 -28.92 0.74
CA VAL A 153 7.13 -29.52 2.00
C VAL A 153 8.11 -30.63 1.72
N GLY A 154 9.27 -30.61 2.39
CA GLY A 154 10.39 -31.50 2.21
C GLY A 154 11.54 -30.95 1.35
N ASP A 155 11.35 -29.81 0.67
CA ASP A 155 12.43 -29.16 -0.07
C ASP A 155 13.47 -28.55 0.88
N GLN A 156 14.70 -28.38 0.40
CA GLN A 156 15.80 -27.77 1.13
C GLN A 156 16.09 -26.37 0.60
N LEU A 157 16.28 -25.42 1.50
CA LEU A 157 16.57 -24.01 1.19
C LEU A 157 17.98 -23.66 1.69
N GLU A 158 18.87 -23.35 0.77
CA GLU A 158 20.23 -22.86 1.09
C GLU A 158 20.19 -21.36 1.31
N SER A 159 20.54 -20.91 2.52
CA SER A 159 20.54 -19.47 2.85
C SER A 159 21.78 -18.78 2.26
N ALA A 160 21.60 -17.50 1.91
CA ALA A 160 22.68 -16.62 1.47
C ALA A 160 22.63 -15.30 2.24
N HIS A 161 23.80 -14.72 2.53
CA HIS A 161 23.87 -13.41 3.18
C HIS A 161 23.38 -12.28 2.27
N GLY A 162 22.45 -11.46 2.75
CA GLY A 162 21.92 -10.31 2.02
C GLY A 162 20.85 -10.67 0.98
N LEU A 163 20.44 -9.68 0.17
CA LEU A 163 19.39 -9.81 -0.84
C LEU A 163 19.93 -9.91 -2.29
N SER A 164 21.25 -9.92 -2.47
CA SER A 164 21.89 -9.93 -3.80
C SER A 164 22.30 -11.34 -4.21
N GLU A 165 21.98 -11.72 -5.43
CA GLU A 165 22.51 -12.93 -6.07
C GLU A 165 24.04 -12.87 -6.12
N GLY A 166 24.73 -13.83 -5.47
CA GLY A 166 26.19 -13.93 -5.44
C GLY A 166 26.88 -13.59 -4.11
N ALA A 167 26.14 -13.25 -3.05
CA ALA A 167 26.66 -13.30 -1.70
C ALA A 167 26.88 -14.77 -1.29
N GLY A 168 28.01 -15.08 -0.61
CA GLY A 168 28.39 -16.44 -0.22
C GLY A 168 27.23 -17.16 0.47
N GLY A 169 26.87 -18.34 -0.01
CA GLY A 169 25.82 -19.17 0.57
C GLY A 169 26.37 -20.10 1.65
N HIS A 170 25.52 -20.42 2.62
CA HIS A 170 25.77 -21.46 3.62
C HIS A 170 25.30 -22.83 3.08
N GLU A 171 26.10 -23.46 2.24
CA GLU A 171 25.80 -24.78 1.65
C GLU A 171 25.80 -25.91 2.72
N GLU A 172 26.41 -25.67 3.87
CA GLU A 172 26.59 -26.69 4.92
C GLU A 172 25.37 -26.88 5.83
N HIS A 173 24.44 -25.89 5.91
CA HIS A 173 23.29 -25.92 6.81
C HIS A 173 21.97 -25.50 6.11
N PRO A 174 21.40 -26.33 5.22
CA PRO A 174 20.16 -26.00 4.53
C PRO A 174 18.96 -26.11 5.50
N PHE A 175 17.98 -25.21 5.34
CA PHE A 175 16.70 -25.30 6.01
C PHE A 175 15.78 -26.28 5.30
N THR A 176 15.12 -27.19 6.04
CA THR A 176 14.11 -28.09 5.49
C THR A 176 12.73 -27.45 5.60
N VAL A 177 12.02 -27.36 4.50
CA VAL A 177 10.64 -26.85 4.48
C VAL A 177 9.70 -27.85 5.13
N VAL A 178 9.09 -27.47 6.27
CA VAL A 178 8.14 -28.31 6.99
C VAL A 178 6.70 -27.87 6.79
N GLY A 179 6.47 -26.63 6.34
CA GLY A 179 5.11 -26.13 6.13
C GLY A 179 5.04 -24.99 5.13
N ILE A 180 3.85 -24.77 4.59
CA ILE A 180 3.51 -23.67 3.68
C ILE A 180 2.29 -22.96 4.26
N MET A 181 2.38 -21.64 4.38
CA MET A 181 1.29 -20.80 4.90
C MET A 181 0.16 -20.64 3.89
N GLU A 182 -1.06 -20.46 4.38
CA GLU A 182 -2.16 -19.95 3.57
C GLU A 182 -1.93 -18.46 3.22
N PRO A 183 -2.46 -17.98 2.08
CA PRO A 183 -2.39 -16.56 1.74
C PRO A 183 -3.03 -15.68 2.81
N SER A 184 -2.25 -14.88 3.51
CA SER A 184 -2.70 -13.97 4.57
C SER A 184 -2.96 -12.55 4.06
N GLY A 185 -2.39 -12.21 2.89
CA GLY A 185 -2.33 -10.84 2.38
C GLY A 185 -1.53 -9.90 3.29
N SER A 186 -0.59 -10.43 4.08
CA SER A 186 0.34 -9.70 4.94
C SER A 186 1.78 -9.88 4.45
N VAL A 187 2.74 -9.28 5.14
CA VAL A 187 4.18 -9.47 4.85
C VAL A 187 4.60 -10.93 4.92
N LEU A 188 3.90 -11.76 5.72
CA LEU A 188 4.23 -13.18 5.88
C LEU A 188 4.19 -13.96 4.58
N ASP A 189 3.35 -13.58 3.62
CA ASP A 189 3.24 -14.27 2.33
C ASP A 189 4.56 -14.27 1.55
N GLN A 190 5.48 -13.35 1.90
CA GLN A 190 6.78 -13.14 1.26
C GLN A 190 7.96 -13.42 2.17
N LEU A 191 7.75 -14.10 3.30
CA LEU A 191 8.80 -14.42 4.25
C LEU A 191 8.97 -15.94 4.37
N ILE A 192 10.19 -16.33 4.68
CA ILE A 192 10.55 -17.67 5.12
C ILE A 192 10.78 -17.57 6.62
N LEU A 193 9.95 -18.22 7.41
CA LEU A 193 10.03 -18.19 8.87
C LEU A 193 10.82 -19.38 9.38
N VAL A 194 11.78 -19.12 10.25
CA VAL A 194 12.61 -20.11 10.94
C VAL A 194 12.69 -19.77 12.42
N SER A 195 13.20 -20.65 13.26
CA SER A 195 13.46 -20.31 14.66
C SER A 195 14.65 -19.34 14.77
N VAL A 196 14.66 -18.54 15.85
CA VAL A 196 15.82 -17.67 16.15
C VAL A 196 17.09 -18.52 16.34
N GLN A 197 16.93 -19.68 16.98
CA GLN A 197 18.04 -20.64 17.23
C GLN A 197 18.66 -21.14 15.91
N SER A 198 17.83 -21.45 14.92
CA SER A 198 18.33 -21.88 13.60
C SER A 198 19.16 -20.80 12.88
N VAL A 199 18.82 -19.52 13.10
CA VAL A 199 19.64 -18.42 12.55
C VAL A 199 21.00 -18.36 13.25
N TRP A 200 21.03 -18.53 14.57
CA TRP A 200 22.30 -18.56 15.29
C TRP A 200 23.19 -19.74 14.86
N GLU A 201 22.61 -20.92 14.64
CA GLU A 201 23.31 -22.12 14.20
C GLU A 201 24.00 -21.92 12.83
N VAL A 202 23.31 -21.30 11.87
CA VAL A 202 23.90 -20.95 10.56
C VAL A 202 25.11 -20.04 10.71
N HIS A 203 25.13 -19.13 11.71
CA HIS A 203 26.20 -18.15 11.89
C HIS A 203 27.33 -18.63 12.81
N SER A 204 27.07 -19.61 13.69
CA SER A 204 28.09 -20.17 14.59
C SER A 204 29.01 -21.19 13.92
N GLY A 205 28.69 -21.72 12.76
CA GLY A 205 29.47 -22.72 12.02
C GLY A 205 30.84 -22.26 11.53
N HIS A 206 31.29 -21.03 11.81
CA HIS A 206 32.62 -20.51 11.46
C HIS A 206 33.65 -20.58 12.59
N GLU A 207 33.28 -20.99 13.79
CA GLU A 207 34.23 -21.32 14.86
C GLU A 207 34.22 -22.84 15.07
N GLU A 208 35.24 -23.52 14.57
CA GLU A 208 35.51 -24.92 14.94
C GLU A 208 35.73 -25.01 16.46
N HIS A 209 34.66 -25.14 17.21
CA HIS A 209 34.77 -25.62 18.57
C HIS A 209 34.91 -27.13 18.53
N ASP A 210 36.14 -27.59 18.80
CA ASP A 210 36.40 -28.98 19.20
C ASP A 210 35.41 -29.36 20.31
N HIS A 211 34.38 -30.08 19.98
CA HIS A 211 33.46 -30.70 20.94
C HIS A 211 34.24 -31.76 21.71
N GLU A 212 34.85 -31.38 22.84
CA GLU A 212 35.14 -32.36 23.89
C GLU A 212 33.77 -32.89 24.37
N GLU A 213 33.58 -34.19 24.17
CA GLU A 213 32.46 -34.97 24.76
C GLU A 213 32.53 -34.93 26.30
N GLY A 214 32.15 -33.83 26.89
CA GLY A 214 31.89 -33.66 28.30
C GLY A 214 30.40 -33.42 28.48
N GLY A 215 29.67 -34.38 28.99
CA GLY A 215 28.24 -34.30 29.28
C GLY A 215 27.91 -33.26 30.34
N ASP A 216 28.03 -31.99 30.04
CA ASP A 216 27.48 -30.92 30.83
C ASP A 216 26.01 -30.71 30.44
N HIS A 217 25.13 -30.98 31.39
CA HIS A 217 23.71 -30.55 31.27
C HIS A 217 23.69 -29.02 31.20
N HIS A 218 23.66 -28.46 29.99
CA HIS A 218 23.48 -27.02 29.82
C HIS A 218 22.11 -26.66 30.43
N GLU A 219 22.17 -25.92 31.54
CA GLU A 219 20.99 -25.43 32.25
C GLU A 219 20.23 -24.47 31.33
N LEU A 220 19.08 -24.90 30.77
CA LEU A 220 18.23 -24.07 29.93
C LEU A 220 17.58 -22.96 30.76
N VAL A 221 17.61 -21.76 30.24
CA VAL A 221 16.96 -20.58 30.80
C VAL A 221 15.74 -20.25 29.96
N SER A 222 14.56 -20.28 30.57
CA SER A 222 13.33 -19.84 29.89
C SER A 222 13.22 -18.33 29.89
N LEU A 223 13.07 -17.76 28.70
CA LEU A 223 12.80 -16.35 28.47
C LEU A 223 11.31 -16.18 28.13
N ASP A 224 10.43 -16.37 29.11
CA ASP A 224 8.98 -16.47 28.96
C ASP A 224 8.34 -15.37 28.11
N ARG A 225 8.85 -14.14 28.20
CA ARG A 225 8.30 -13.01 27.45
C ARG A 225 8.78 -12.91 26.01
N LEU A 226 9.85 -13.61 25.69
CA LEU A 226 10.39 -13.75 24.33
C LEU A 226 9.92 -15.05 23.68
N GLY A 227 9.39 -15.99 24.46
CA GLY A 227 9.02 -17.31 23.97
C GLY A 227 10.24 -18.12 23.53
N LEU A 228 11.40 -17.94 24.19
CA LEU A 228 12.65 -18.63 23.88
C LEU A 228 13.13 -19.45 25.07
N GLU A 229 13.68 -20.63 24.78
CA GLU A 229 14.49 -21.42 25.71
C GLU A 229 15.92 -21.40 25.18
N VAL A 230 16.85 -20.95 25.99
CA VAL A 230 18.26 -20.74 25.61
C VAL A 230 19.20 -21.20 26.69
N THR A 231 20.44 -21.51 26.36
CA THR A 231 21.49 -21.74 27.34
C THR A 231 21.97 -20.42 27.95
N LYS A 232 22.68 -20.47 29.08
CA LYS A 232 23.30 -19.25 29.66
C LYS A 232 24.31 -18.62 28.71
N GLU A 233 25.04 -19.44 27.97
CA GLU A 233 26.03 -19.02 27.00
C GLU A 233 25.35 -18.28 25.83
N GLN A 234 24.28 -18.83 25.27
CA GLN A 234 23.48 -18.16 24.23
C GLN A 234 22.89 -16.84 24.73
N LEU A 235 22.42 -16.77 25.98
CA LEU A 235 21.91 -15.51 26.54
C LEU A 235 22.97 -14.40 26.61
N GLU A 236 24.22 -14.73 26.81
CA GLU A 236 25.33 -13.77 26.93
C GLU A 236 25.96 -13.40 25.59
N ASN A 237 26.03 -14.35 24.64
CA ASN A 237 26.79 -14.19 23.42
C ASN A 237 25.94 -13.95 22.17
N GLU A 238 24.67 -14.40 22.17
CA GLU A 238 23.85 -14.29 20.97
C GLU A 238 23.15 -12.95 20.84
N ASP A 239 22.93 -12.59 19.59
CA ASP A 239 22.28 -11.36 19.18
C ASP A 239 20.95 -11.63 18.45
N ILE A 240 20.07 -10.65 18.50
CA ILE A 240 18.90 -10.55 17.64
C ILE A 240 18.90 -9.19 16.94
N THR A 241 18.14 -9.08 15.87
CA THR A 241 18.10 -7.81 15.11
C THR A 241 17.15 -6.80 15.74
N SER A 242 15.97 -7.24 16.18
CA SER A 242 14.98 -6.33 16.75
C SER A 242 13.93 -7.05 17.60
N LEU A 243 13.19 -6.26 18.38
CA LEU A 243 12.04 -6.69 19.17
C LEU A 243 10.78 -5.97 18.71
N LEU A 244 9.72 -6.72 18.42
CA LEU A 244 8.37 -6.18 18.26
C LEU A 244 7.69 -6.20 19.63
N ILE A 245 7.28 -5.04 20.11
CA ILE A 245 6.76 -4.86 21.48
C ILE A 245 5.27 -4.51 21.43
N LYS A 246 4.50 -5.15 22.31
CA LYS A 246 3.14 -4.76 22.66
C LYS A 246 3.13 -4.08 24.03
N TYR A 247 2.47 -2.92 24.12
CA TYR A 247 2.37 -2.19 25.39
C TYR A 247 1.38 -2.84 26.33
N ARG A 248 1.68 -2.78 27.63
CA ARG A 248 0.74 -3.23 28.66
C ARG A 248 -0.32 -2.17 28.99
N SER A 249 0.00 -0.90 28.75
CA SER A 249 -0.89 0.22 29.07
C SER A 249 -0.60 1.42 28.17
N PRO A 250 -1.56 2.34 27.99
CA PRO A 250 -1.33 3.57 27.21
C PRO A 250 -0.17 4.44 27.73
N MET A 251 0.15 4.37 29.01
CA MET A 251 1.28 5.10 29.61
C MET A 251 2.63 4.61 29.04
N ALA A 252 2.71 3.35 28.64
CA ALA A 252 3.91 2.77 28.03
C ALA A 252 4.28 3.49 26.73
N ALA A 253 3.32 3.95 25.95
CA ALA A 253 3.56 4.67 24.69
C ALA A 253 4.38 5.96 24.87
N VAL A 254 4.27 6.60 26.06
CA VAL A 254 5.04 7.82 26.37
C VAL A 254 6.37 7.51 27.08
N GLN A 255 6.36 6.55 27.98
CA GLN A 255 7.51 6.28 28.86
C GLN A 255 8.53 5.36 28.22
N LEU A 256 8.11 4.25 27.60
CA LEU A 256 9.04 3.23 27.12
C LEU A 256 10.00 3.74 26.04
N PRO A 257 9.54 4.50 24.99
CA PRO A 257 10.46 5.06 24.01
C PRO A 257 11.48 6.03 24.61
N ARG A 258 11.09 6.80 25.63
CA ARG A 258 12.01 7.74 26.32
C ARG A 258 13.06 7.00 27.14
N ILE A 259 12.67 5.94 27.85
CA ILE A 259 13.59 5.10 28.60
C ILE A 259 14.61 4.46 27.65
N VAL A 260 14.14 3.79 26.61
CA VAL A 260 15.01 3.10 25.64
C VAL A 260 15.97 4.08 24.98
N ASN A 261 15.47 5.17 24.41
CA ASN A 261 16.30 6.12 23.66
C ASN A 261 17.25 6.94 24.54
N GLY A 262 16.92 7.11 25.82
CA GLY A 262 17.69 7.96 26.76
C GLY A 262 18.72 7.22 27.59
N THR A 263 18.51 5.93 27.90
CA THR A 263 19.31 5.19 28.88
C THR A 263 20.00 3.95 28.33
N SER A 264 19.81 3.62 27.07
CA SER A 264 20.41 2.44 26.45
C SER A 264 21.02 2.75 25.09
N ASN A 265 21.83 1.82 24.59
CA ASN A 265 22.37 1.85 23.22
C ASN A 265 21.35 1.40 22.17
N LEU A 266 20.11 1.16 22.59
CA LEU A 266 19.01 0.74 21.73
C LEU A 266 18.28 1.95 21.16
N GLN A 267 17.54 1.71 20.09
CA GLN A 267 16.66 2.68 19.44
C GLN A 267 15.22 2.16 19.46
N ALA A 268 14.33 2.95 20.01
CA ALA A 268 12.89 2.71 19.96
C ALA A 268 12.26 3.46 18.80
N ALA A 269 11.45 2.77 18.00
CA ALA A 269 10.73 3.30 16.85
C ALA A 269 9.23 2.97 16.99
N SER A 270 8.37 3.97 16.98
CA SER A 270 6.92 3.79 17.05
C SER A 270 6.33 3.70 15.64
N PRO A 271 5.72 2.56 15.24
CA PRO A 271 5.16 2.39 13.90
C PRO A 271 4.18 3.50 13.51
N PRO A 272 3.18 3.90 14.35
CA PRO A 272 2.26 4.97 13.98
C PRO A 272 2.95 6.32 13.73
N TYR A 273 4.01 6.63 14.48
CA TYR A 273 4.74 7.89 14.33
C TYR A 273 5.59 7.90 13.06
N GLU A 274 6.36 6.84 12.81
CA GLU A 274 7.25 6.75 11.66
C GLU A 274 6.47 6.58 10.34
N THR A 275 5.37 5.85 10.35
CA THR A 275 4.48 5.75 9.18
C THR A 275 3.80 7.08 8.88
N ALA A 276 3.35 7.83 9.91
CA ALA A 276 2.83 9.18 9.70
C ALA A 276 3.90 10.13 9.13
N ARG A 277 5.15 10.02 9.59
CA ARG A 277 6.29 10.77 9.04
C ARG A 277 6.57 10.40 7.58
N LEU A 278 6.54 9.10 7.25
CA LEU A 278 6.68 8.61 5.89
C LEU A 278 5.58 9.19 4.97
N PHE A 279 4.31 9.15 5.42
CA PHE A 279 3.21 9.76 4.67
C PHE A 279 3.33 11.27 4.52
N ASN A 280 3.87 11.98 5.50
CA ASN A 280 4.13 13.41 5.36
C ASN A 280 5.21 13.70 4.30
N ILE A 281 6.25 12.87 4.19
CA ILE A 281 7.27 13.00 3.14
C ILE A 281 6.69 12.70 1.76
N ILE A 282 5.92 11.61 1.64
CA ILE A 282 5.24 11.23 0.40
C ILE A 282 4.13 12.24 0.06
N GLY A 283 3.45 12.78 1.06
CA GLY A 283 2.33 13.71 0.95
C GLY A 283 2.65 14.94 0.11
N VAL A 284 3.87 15.47 0.20
CA VAL A 284 4.32 16.58 -0.66
C VAL A 284 4.27 16.19 -2.15
N GLY A 285 4.68 14.97 -2.50
CA GLY A 285 4.56 14.45 -3.86
C GLY A 285 3.10 14.28 -4.29
N VAL A 286 2.26 13.72 -3.42
CA VAL A 286 0.81 13.55 -3.64
C VAL A 286 0.13 14.90 -3.85
N ASP A 287 0.48 15.94 -3.09
CA ASP A 287 -0.07 17.28 -3.23
C ASP A 287 0.29 17.91 -4.58
N VAL A 288 1.52 17.73 -5.05
CA VAL A 288 1.95 18.21 -6.39
C VAL A 288 1.15 17.52 -7.49
N VAL A 289 0.95 16.21 -7.41
CA VAL A 289 0.19 15.47 -8.43
C VAL A 289 -1.31 15.80 -8.35
N ASN A 290 -1.87 16.03 -7.16
CA ASN A 290 -3.24 16.55 -7.00
C ASN A 290 -3.40 17.94 -7.62
N MET A 291 -2.41 18.82 -7.45
CA MET A 291 -2.41 20.14 -8.09
C MET A 291 -2.38 20.02 -9.61
N LEU A 292 -1.57 19.14 -10.17
CA LEU A 292 -1.57 18.84 -11.61
C LEU A 292 -2.92 18.29 -12.07
N GLY A 293 -3.54 17.38 -11.31
CA GLY A 293 -4.88 16.88 -11.58
C GLY A 293 -5.93 17.98 -11.62
N LEU A 294 -5.86 18.94 -10.68
CA LEU A 294 -6.74 20.11 -10.65
C LEU A 294 -6.54 21.01 -11.88
N VAL A 295 -5.29 21.26 -12.28
CA VAL A 295 -4.98 22.01 -13.51
C VAL A 295 -5.57 21.32 -14.74
N ILE A 296 -5.46 20.00 -14.83
CA ILE A 296 -6.04 19.22 -15.94
C ILE A 296 -7.56 19.30 -15.93
N ILE A 297 -8.21 19.27 -14.75
CA ILE A 297 -9.67 19.46 -14.65
C ILE A 297 -10.09 20.87 -15.15
N ILE A 298 -9.35 21.91 -14.79
CA ILE A 298 -9.62 23.28 -15.26
C ILE A 298 -9.46 23.37 -16.79
N LEU A 299 -8.41 22.78 -17.34
CA LEU A 299 -8.21 22.72 -18.80
C LEU A 299 -9.33 21.93 -19.48
N SER A 300 -9.77 20.84 -18.85
CA SER A 300 -10.86 20.01 -19.35
C SER A 300 -12.20 20.74 -19.29
N ALA A 301 -12.48 21.47 -18.22
CA ALA A 301 -13.66 22.34 -18.12
C ALA A 301 -13.66 23.42 -19.24
N THR A 302 -12.48 24.00 -19.51
CA THR A 302 -12.28 24.93 -20.60
C THR A 302 -12.54 24.27 -21.97
N SER A 303 -12.09 23.05 -22.17
CA SER A 303 -12.38 22.26 -23.39
C SER A 303 -13.86 22.01 -23.58
N VAL A 304 -14.60 21.58 -22.55
CA VAL A 304 -16.05 21.41 -22.57
C VAL A 304 -16.73 22.75 -22.89
N PHE A 305 -16.30 23.83 -22.25
CA PHE A 305 -16.81 25.18 -22.53
C PHE A 305 -16.62 25.58 -24.01
N ILE A 306 -15.42 25.41 -24.56
CA ILE A 306 -15.12 25.73 -25.97
C ILE A 306 -15.96 24.85 -26.91
N ALA A 307 -16.08 23.56 -26.63
CA ALA A 307 -16.89 22.64 -27.42
C ALA A 307 -18.37 23.05 -27.47
N LEU A 308 -18.94 23.44 -26.33
CA LEU A 308 -20.31 23.93 -26.25
C LEU A 308 -20.50 25.28 -26.99
N ILE A 309 -19.55 26.22 -26.88
CA ILE A 309 -19.60 27.47 -27.61
C ILE A 309 -19.55 27.24 -29.14
N ASN A 310 -18.66 26.34 -29.59
CA ASN A 310 -18.56 26.02 -31.01
C ASN A 310 -19.83 25.31 -31.50
N SER A 311 -20.36 24.35 -30.70
CA SER A 311 -21.64 23.70 -30.99
C SER A 311 -22.77 24.72 -31.11
N LEU A 312 -22.83 25.71 -30.20
CA LEU A 312 -23.81 26.78 -30.23
C LEU A 312 -23.69 27.64 -31.50
N LYS A 313 -22.46 28.05 -31.89
CA LYS A 313 -22.23 28.87 -33.08
C LYS A 313 -22.68 28.17 -34.37
N GLU A 314 -22.36 26.89 -34.51
CA GLU A 314 -22.71 26.12 -35.72
C GLU A 314 -24.23 25.82 -35.81
N ARG A 315 -24.94 25.75 -34.69
CA ARG A 315 -26.36 25.41 -34.61
C ARG A 315 -27.29 26.60 -34.36
N LYS A 316 -26.76 27.82 -34.45
CA LYS A 316 -27.57 29.04 -34.24
C LYS A 316 -28.88 29.05 -35.06
N TYR A 317 -28.82 28.65 -36.34
CA TYR A 317 -29.95 28.57 -37.20
C TYR A 317 -31.01 27.54 -36.76
N GLU A 318 -30.57 26.33 -36.40
CA GLU A 318 -31.46 25.29 -35.88
C GLU A 318 -32.15 25.77 -34.59
N LEU A 319 -31.41 26.38 -33.66
CA LEU A 319 -31.98 26.91 -32.43
C LEU A 319 -32.96 28.06 -32.68
N ALA A 320 -32.73 28.90 -33.70
CA ALA A 320 -33.68 29.93 -34.11
C ALA A 320 -34.97 29.34 -34.67
N ILE A 321 -34.87 28.27 -35.49
CA ILE A 321 -36.05 27.54 -35.99
C ILE A 321 -36.83 26.90 -34.81
N MET A 322 -36.13 26.24 -33.86
CA MET A 322 -36.79 25.67 -32.69
C MET A 322 -37.56 26.73 -31.89
N ARG A 323 -37.02 27.90 -31.76
CA ARG A 323 -37.68 29.02 -31.08
C ARG A 323 -38.87 29.57 -31.90
N SER A 324 -38.76 29.67 -33.20
CA SER A 324 -39.90 30.10 -34.07
C SER A 324 -41.05 29.07 -34.05
N MET A 325 -40.73 27.79 -33.82
CA MET A 325 -41.71 26.70 -33.59
C MET A 325 -42.28 26.66 -32.16
N GLY A 326 -41.94 27.65 -31.30
CA GLY A 326 -42.51 27.76 -29.95
C GLY A 326 -41.64 27.18 -28.80
N ALA A 327 -40.37 26.86 -29.03
CA ALA A 327 -39.48 26.50 -27.93
C ALA A 327 -39.17 27.73 -27.07
N SER A 328 -39.34 27.65 -25.74
CA SER A 328 -39.03 28.72 -24.83
C SER A 328 -37.51 28.87 -24.66
N GLN A 329 -37.07 30.06 -24.26
CA GLN A 329 -35.65 30.34 -23.95
C GLN A 329 -35.09 29.38 -22.95
N LEU A 330 -35.87 29.04 -21.90
CA LEU A 330 -35.50 28.07 -20.89
C LEU A 330 -35.23 26.66 -21.43
N LYS A 331 -36.01 26.22 -22.45
CA LYS A 331 -35.79 24.93 -23.11
C LYS A 331 -34.45 24.88 -23.82
N ILE A 332 -34.01 25.98 -24.48
CA ILE A 332 -32.74 26.08 -25.15
C ILE A 332 -31.59 26.13 -24.10
N PHE A 333 -31.77 26.88 -23.05
CA PHE A 333 -30.83 26.89 -21.92
C PHE A 333 -30.61 25.50 -21.36
N LEU A 334 -31.71 24.79 -21.02
CA LEU A 334 -31.64 23.42 -20.48
C LEU A 334 -31.07 22.43 -21.49
N LEU A 335 -31.26 22.62 -22.77
CA LEU A 335 -30.68 21.76 -23.81
C LEU A 335 -29.13 21.83 -23.78
N ILE A 336 -28.56 23.03 -23.78
CA ILE A 336 -27.09 23.20 -23.77
C ILE A 336 -26.49 22.78 -22.40
N LEU A 337 -27.21 23.10 -21.31
CA LEU A 337 -26.77 22.67 -19.97
C LEU A 337 -26.73 21.13 -19.88
N THR A 338 -27.77 20.43 -20.35
CA THR A 338 -27.81 18.96 -20.36
C THR A 338 -26.76 18.35 -21.28
N GLU A 339 -26.41 19.00 -22.39
CA GLU A 339 -25.34 18.57 -23.30
C GLU A 339 -23.97 18.56 -22.58
N GLY A 340 -23.65 19.63 -21.83
CA GLY A 340 -22.45 19.68 -21.01
C GLY A 340 -22.43 18.68 -19.85
N ILE A 341 -23.57 18.48 -19.20
CA ILE A 341 -23.70 17.47 -18.12
C ILE A 341 -23.46 16.06 -18.69
N VAL A 342 -24.01 15.74 -19.86
CA VAL A 342 -23.81 14.44 -20.52
C VAL A 342 -22.34 14.23 -20.87
N LEU A 343 -21.65 15.22 -21.43
CA LEU A 343 -20.21 15.16 -21.71
C LEU A 343 -19.41 14.89 -20.43
N THR A 344 -19.74 15.58 -19.35
CA THR A 344 -19.08 15.42 -18.05
C THR A 344 -19.31 14.04 -17.46
N ILE A 345 -20.54 13.52 -17.50
CA ILE A 345 -20.86 12.18 -16.99
C ILE A 345 -20.08 11.11 -17.76
N ILE A 346 -20.08 11.20 -19.11
CA ILE A 346 -19.35 10.23 -19.95
C ILE A 346 -17.85 10.35 -19.69
N GLY A 347 -17.31 11.56 -19.60
CA GLY A 347 -15.90 11.80 -19.29
C GLY A 347 -15.50 11.29 -17.90
N SER A 348 -16.34 11.54 -16.88
CA SER A 348 -16.11 11.00 -15.53
C SER A 348 -16.15 9.47 -15.51
N ALA A 349 -17.16 8.85 -16.11
CA ALA A 349 -17.27 7.40 -16.20
C ALA A 349 -16.07 6.77 -16.89
N PHE A 350 -15.60 7.38 -17.99
CA PHE A 350 -14.37 6.97 -18.66
C PHE A 350 -13.14 7.12 -17.76
N GLY A 351 -13.02 8.24 -17.03
CA GLY A 351 -11.91 8.48 -16.09
C GLY A 351 -11.88 7.49 -14.93
N PHE A 352 -13.03 7.20 -14.33
CA PHE A 352 -13.17 6.15 -13.30
C PHE A 352 -12.78 4.77 -13.84
N ALA A 353 -13.31 4.38 -15.00
CA ALA A 353 -12.97 3.10 -15.63
C ALA A 353 -11.48 2.97 -15.92
N LEU A 354 -10.85 4.04 -16.42
CA LEU A 354 -9.40 4.08 -16.72
C LEU A 354 -8.57 3.98 -15.45
N ALA A 355 -8.95 4.68 -14.37
CA ALA A 355 -8.26 4.64 -13.08
C ALA A 355 -8.32 3.25 -12.45
N HIS A 356 -9.50 2.64 -12.37
CA HIS A 356 -9.67 1.30 -11.81
C HIS A 356 -8.97 0.23 -12.64
N LEU A 357 -9.02 0.32 -13.97
CA LEU A 357 -8.30 -0.61 -14.84
C LEU A 357 -6.79 -0.47 -14.66
N GLY A 358 -6.28 0.76 -14.66
CA GLY A 358 -4.86 1.02 -14.43
C GLY A 358 -4.39 0.55 -13.06
N PHE A 359 -5.21 0.79 -12.01
CA PHE A 359 -4.92 0.32 -10.67
C PHE A 359 -4.93 -1.22 -10.57
N ALA A 360 -5.90 -1.89 -11.20
CA ALA A 360 -5.96 -3.34 -11.23
C ALA A 360 -4.71 -3.96 -11.90
N ILE A 361 -4.26 -3.39 -13.04
CA ILE A 361 -3.04 -3.83 -13.72
C ILE A 361 -1.81 -3.59 -12.84
N LEU A 362 -1.75 -2.45 -12.13
CA LEU A 362 -0.64 -2.14 -11.23
C LEU A 362 -0.56 -3.13 -10.07
N VAL A 363 -1.69 -3.44 -9.44
CA VAL A 363 -1.75 -4.40 -8.32
C VAL A 363 -1.43 -5.82 -8.80
N ASP A 364 -1.93 -6.23 -9.95
CA ASP A 364 -1.64 -7.55 -10.53
C ASP A 364 -0.17 -7.70 -10.92
N SER A 365 0.47 -6.62 -11.40
CA SER A 365 1.92 -6.60 -11.69
C SER A 365 2.81 -6.65 -10.44
N MET A 366 2.27 -6.25 -9.29
CA MET A 366 2.92 -6.41 -7.99
C MET A 366 2.57 -7.82 -7.46
N GLU A 367 3.25 -8.86 -7.98
CA GLU A 367 3.07 -10.28 -7.60
C GLU A 367 3.02 -10.53 -6.08
N GLN A 368 3.41 -9.53 -5.33
CA GLN A 368 3.57 -9.50 -3.89
C GLN A 368 2.27 -9.25 -3.13
N ILE A 369 1.19 -8.80 -3.78
CA ILE A 369 -0.01 -8.37 -3.08
C ILE A 369 -1.22 -9.09 -3.66
N GLN A 370 -1.65 -10.16 -2.99
CA GLN A 370 -2.92 -10.80 -3.29
C GLN A 370 -4.08 -9.93 -2.77
N SER A 371 -4.40 -8.84 -3.47
CA SER A 371 -5.64 -8.13 -3.20
C SER A 371 -6.74 -8.65 -4.12
N SER A 372 -7.59 -9.48 -3.57
CA SER A 372 -8.80 -9.94 -4.24
C SER A 372 -9.82 -8.81 -4.28
N GLY A 373 -9.95 -8.11 -5.41
CA GLY A 373 -11.11 -7.30 -5.63
C GLY A 373 -10.87 -5.89 -6.17
N MET A 374 -11.88 -5.40 -6.88
CA MET A 374 -11.99 -4.02 -7.32
C MET A 374 -12.21 -3.15 -6.08
N PHE A 375 -11.18 -2.42 -5.64
CA PHE A 375 -11.28 -1.52 -4.49
C PHE A 375 -12.11 -0.30 -4.86
N PHE A 376 -13.32 -0.17 -4.28
CA PHE A 376 -14.04 1.08 -4.24
C PHE A 376 -13.71 1.81 -2.96
N VAL A 377 -13.17 3.03 -3.09
CA VAL A 377 -12.86 3.88 -1.94
C VAL A 377 -14.05 4.80 -1.69
N PHE A 378 -14.49 4.88 -0.43
CA PHE A 378 -15.63 5.74 -0.08
C PHE A 378 -15.46 7.18 -0.55
N ASP A 379 -14.24 7.70 -0.58
CA ASP A 379 -13.95 9.09 -1.01
C ASP A 379 -14.13 9.34 -2.52
N GLU A 380 -14.31 8.30 -3.34
CA GLU A 380 -14.54 8.45 -4.79
C GLU A 380 -15.83 9.23 -5.10
N TYR A 381 -16.84 9.14 -4.23
CA TYR A 381 -18.07 9.94 -4.40
C TYR A 381 -17.78 11.44 -4.39
N LYS A 382 -16.76 11.90 -3.64
CA LYS A 382 -16.34 13.32 -3.62
C LYS A 382 -15.79 13.75 -4.96
N VAL A 383 -15.00 12.88 -5.61
CA VAL A 383 -14.44 13.12 -6.95
C VAL A 383 -15.57 13.14 -7.98
N MET A 384 -16.53 12.22 -7.89
CA MET A 384 -17.69 12.17 -8.77
C MET A 384 -18.56 13.44 -8.63
N LEU A 385 -18.85 13.87 -7.39
CA LEU A 385 -19.62 15.08 -7.13
C LEU A 385 -18.87 16.33 -7.60
N GLY A 386 -17.56 16.40 -7.34
CA GLY A 386 -16.69 17.48 -7.79
C GLY A 386 -16.64 17.61 -9.30
N SER A 387 -16.46 16.50 -10.00
CA SER A 387 -16.42 16.48 -11.47
C SER A 387 -17.75 16.94 -12.08
N LEU A 388 -18.89 16.48 -11.54
CA LEU A 388 -20.22 16.93 -11.98
C LEU A 388 -20.42 18.44 -11.75
N THR A 389 -19.98 18.93 -10.59
CA THR A 389 -20.03 20.37 -10.27
C THR A 389 -19.24 21.19 -11.27
N VAL A 390 -18.01 20.80 -11.59
CA VAL A 390 -17.17 21.45 -12.59
C VAL A 390 -17.84 21.46 -13.98
N GLY A 391 -18.44 20.35 -14.40
CA GLY A 391 -19.16 20.25 -15.67
C GLY A 391 -20.37 21.18 -15.75
N ILE A 392 -21.14 21.28 -14.66
CA ILE A 392 -22.26 22.23 -14.57
C ILE A 392 -21.74 23.66 -14.74
N PHE A 393 -20.72 24.06 -13.98
CA PHE A 393 -20.17 25.42 -14.09
C PHE A 393 -19.61 25.73 -15.48
N ALA A 394 -18.89 24.78 -16.11
CA ALA A 394 -18.39 24.95 -17.47
C ALA A 394 -19.51 25.15 -18.51
N SER A 395 -20.71 24.59 -18.24
CA SER A 395 -21.85 24.63 -19.17
C SER A 395 -22.76 25.84 -18.96
N ILE A 396 -22.73 26.50 -17.79
CA ILE A 396 -23.64 27.63 -17.46
C ILE A 396 -23.48 28.79 -18.44
N ILE A 397 -22.26 29.22 -18.72
CA ILE A 397 -22.00 30.39 -19.59
C ILE A 397 -22.46 30.11 -21.02
N PRO A 398 -22.09 28.99 -21.69
CA PRO A 398 -22.62 28.65 -23.02
C PRO A 398 -24.15 28.56 -23.04
N ALA A 399 -24.76 27.93 -21.99
CA ALA A 399 -26.19 27.83 -21.89
C ALA A 399 -26.87 29.21 -21.76
N PHE A 400 -26.28 30.14 -21.02
CA PHE A 400 -26.78 31.47 -20.87
C PHE A 400 -26.63 32.31 -22.17
N LEU A 401 -25.55 32.11 -22.92
CA LEU A 401 -25.40 32.72 -24.26
C LEU A 401 -26.48 32.21 -25.24
N ALA A 402 -26.80 30.91 -25.17
CA ALA A 402 -27.90 30.33 -25.94
C ALA A 402 -29.26 30.90 -25.53
N TYR A 403 -29.50 31.14 -24.24
CA TYR A 403 -30.71 31.78 -23.72
C TYR A 403 -30.91 33.17 -24.27
N LYS A 404 -29.84 33.99 -24.38
CA LYS A 404 -29.87 35.37 -24.87
C LYS A 404 -29.87 35.51 -26.41
N SER A 405 -29.73 34.43 -27.18
CA SER A 405 -29.65 34.50 -28.64
C SER A 405 -30.91 35.11 -29.26
N ASP A 406 -30.74 36.14 -30.12
CA ASP A 406 -31.85 36.79 -30.82
C ASP A 406 -32.20 36.04 -32.10
N ILE A 407 -33.51 35.77 -32.28
CA ILE A 407 -34.03 35.03 -33.41
C ILE A 407 -34.00 35.90 -34.68
N SER A 408 -34.38 37.18 -34.55
CA SER A 408 -34.54 38.05 -35.68
C SER A 408 -33.20 38.36 -36.37
N GLU A 409 -32.17 38.56 -35.61
CA GLU A 409 -30.81 38.78 -36.14
C GLU A 409 -30.21 37.52 -36.78
N THR A 410 -30.54 36.32 -36.23
CA THR A 410 -30.03 35.07 -36.76
C THR A 410 -30.72 34.66 -38.08
N LEU A 411 -32.03 34.90 -38.20
CA LEU A 411 -32.78 34.55 -39.40
C LEU A 411 -32.59 35.58 -40.53
N SER A 412 -32.23 36.82 -40.22
CA SER A 412 -31.95 37.86 -41.22
C SER A 412 -30.57 37.79 -41.89
N LYS A 413 -29.62 37.04 -41.25
CA LYS A 413 -28.25 36.85 -41.76
C LYS A 413 -28.02 35.49 -42.41
N ALA A 414 -29.05 34.63 -42.48
CA ALA A 414 -29.04 33.35 -43.16
C ALA A 414 -29.66 33.47 -44.55
#